data_427bd01657c9d26234b10e394c195586
#
_entry.id   427bd01657c9d26234b10e394c195586
#
_cell.length_a   1.000
_cell.length_b   1.000
_cell.length_c   1.000
_cell.angle_alpha   90.00
_cell.angle_beta   90.00
_cell.angle_gamma   90.00
#
_symmetry.space_group_name_H-M   'P 1'
#
loop_
_entity.id
_entity.type
_entity.pdbx_description
1 polymer ?
#
loop_
_entity_poly.entity_id
_entity_poly.type
_entity_poly.pdbx_seq_one_letter_code
_entity_poly.pdbx_strand_id
1 'polypeptide(L)'
;MAEMSVTNILLVEDDKVDVMNVQRAFKKANIMNPLFVAGDGIEALKVLRNESASVQMPAARRLILLDLNMPRMGGIEFLKALRADDKLRPTPVIVLTTSAQEKDRVDAYDLNVAGYILKPVTFVNFSEVMAALNRYWTLCEIP
;
A
#
# COMPACT_ATOMS: atom_id res chain seq x y z
N MET A 1 -1.61 -23.88 -9.11
CA MET A 1 -1.01 -24.28 -7.86
C MET A 1 -1.32 -23.23 -6.79
N ALA A 2 -1.50 -23.70 -5.58
CA ALA A 2 -1.88 -22.80 -4.48
C ALA A 2 -0.85 -21.70 -4.23
N GLU A 3 0.41 -22.00 -4.44
CA GLU A 3 1.47 -21.04 -4.22
C GLU A 3 1.36 -19.80 -5.10
N MET A 4 0.62 -19.89 -6.18
CA MET A 4 0.42 -18.76 -7.07
C MET A 4 -0.51 -17.70 -6.48
N SER A 5 -1.09 -17.98 -5.31
CA SER A 5 -2.05 -17.07 -4.69
C SER A 5 -1.39 -15.98 -3.82
N VAL A 6 -0.08 -15.87 -3.84
CA VAL A 6 0.62 -14.90 -3.00
C VAL A 6 0.32 -13.47 -3.47
N THR A 7 -0.14 -12.64 -2.54
CA THR A 7 -0.37 -11.23 -2.80
C THR A 7 0.93 -10.46 -2.64
N ASN A 8 1.25 -9.65 -3.63
CA ASN A 8 2.42 -8.77 -3.61
C ASN A 8 2.01 -7.41 -3.05
N ILE A 9 2.71 -6.96 -2.00
CA ILE A 9 2.36 -5.72 -1.31
C ILE A 9 3.34 -4.63 -1.71
N LEU A 10 2.80 -3.49 -2.18
CA LEU A 10 3.60 -2.30 -2.43
C LEU A 10 3.30 -1.28 -1.34
N LEU A 11 4.30 -0.94 -0.57
CA LEU A 11 4.20 0.11 0.44
C LEU A 11 4.71 1.42 -0.16
N VAL A 12 3.85 2.42 -0.22
CA VAL A 12 4.18 3.76 -0.72
C VAL A 12 4.30 4.67 0.49
N GLU A 13 5.53 4.96 0.89
CA GLU A 13 5.83 5.65 2.14
C GLU A 13 7.21 6.30 2.06
N ASP A 14 7.32 7.58 2.38
CA ASP A 14 8.60 8.29 2.33
C ASP A 14 9.37 8.24 3.65
N ASP A 15 8.69 8.02 4.77
CA ASP A 15 9.33 8.01 6.08
C ASP A 15 9.98 6.66 6.34
N LYS A 16 11.30 6.65 6.47
CA LYS A 16 12.06 5.41 6.65
C LYS A 16 11.72 4.70 7.96
N VAL A 17 11.38 5.45 9.00
CA VAL A 17 10.98 4.85 10.27
C VAL A 17 9.66 4.11 10.10
N ASP A 18 8.70 4.71 9.40
CA ASP A 18 7.42 4.05 9.13
C ASP A 18 7.60 2.81 8.25
N VAL A 19 8.50 2.87 7.26
CA VAL A 19 8.83 1.69 6.45
C VAL A 19 9.36 0.57 7.34
N MET A 20 10.30 0.89 8.23
CA MET A 20 10.85 -0.09 9.15
C MET A 20 9.78 -0.68 10.06
N ASN A 21 8.87 0.16 10.53
CA ASN A 21 7.77 -0.30 11.40
C ASN A 21 6.87 -1.29 10.68
N VAL A 22 6.57 -1.05 9.41
CA VAL A 22 5.77 -2.00 8.61
C VAL A 22 6.53 -3.31 8.44
N GLN A 23 7.82 -3.24 8.11
CA GLN A 23 8.64 -4.44 7.94
C GLN A 23 8.71 -5.26 9.23
N ARG A 24 8.88 -4.59 10.36
CA ARG A 24 8.93 -5.25 11.67
C ARG A 24 7.59 -5.85 12.06
N ALA A 25 6.49 -5.16 11.73
CA ALA A 25 5.15 -5.66 12.00
C ALA A 25 4.85 -6.91 11.16
N PHE A 26 5.27 -6.90 9.89
CA PHE A 26 5.15 -8.09 9.03
C PHE A 26 5.87 -9.29 9.67
N LYS A 27 7.10 -9.05 10.12
CA LYS A 27 7.90 -10.11 10.72
C LYS A 27 7.25 -10.64 12.01
N LYS A 28 6.79 -9.73 12.86
CA LYS A 28 6.16 -10.11 14.13
C LYS A 28 4.86 -10.90 13.91
N ALA A 29 4.10 -10.54 12.88
CA ALA A 29 2.83 -11.21 12.57
C ALA A 29 3.01 -12.44 11.67
N ASN A 30 4.25 -12.80 11.35
CA ASN A 30 4.58 -13.91 10.44
C ASN A 30 3.95 -13.74 9.06
N ILE A 31 3.92 -12.52 8.56
CA ILE A 31 3.43 -12.21 7.22
C ILE A 31 4.58 -12.42 6.25
N MET A 32 4.43 -13.39 5.36
CA MET A 32 5.49 -13.79 4.44
C MET A 32 5.33 -13.19 3.04
N ASN A 33 4.32 -12.37 2.83
CA ASN A 33 4.09 -11.75 1.54
C ASN A 33 5.28 -10.91 1.10
N PRO A 34 5.66 -10.94 -0.19
CA PRO A 34 6.68 -10.02 -0.69
C PRO A 34 6.26 -8.57 -0.46
N LEU A 35 7.16 -7.79 0.10
CA LEU A 35 6.92 -6.38 0.39
C LEU A 35 7.89 -5.54 -0.43
N PHE A 36 7.34 -4.69 -1.27
CA PHE A 36 8.08 -3.75 -2.11
C PHE A 36 7.84 -2.34 -1.59
N VAL A 37 8.83 -1.47 -1.70
CA VAL A 37 8.74 -0.12 -1.13
C VAL A 37 9.01 0.92 -2.20
N ALA A 38 8.16 1.95 -2.26
CA ALA A 38 8.38 3.14 -3.07
C ALA A 38 8.31 4.36 -2.17
N GLY A 39 9.22 5.31 -2.37
CA GLY A 39 9.36 6.46 -1.48
C GLY A 39 8.37 7.59 -1.73
N ASP A 40 7.66 7.59 -2.85
CA ASP A 40 6.63 8.58 -3.16
C ASP A 40 5.78 8.09 -4.33
N GLY A 41 4.81 8.91 -4.74
CA GLY A 41 3.90 8.53 -5.81
C GLY A 41 4.57 8.37 -7.16
N ILE A 42 5.61 9.14 -7.45
CA ILE A 42 6.34 9.03 -8.73
C ILE A 42 7.03 7.67 -8.82
N GLU A 43 7.75 7.30 -7.76
CA GLU A 43 8.43 6.01 -7.71
C GLU A 43 7.44 4.85 -7.73
N ALA A 44 6.31 4.99 -7.04
CA ALA A 44 5.27 3.97 -7.03
C ALA A 44 4.74 3.71 -8.43
N LEU A 45 4.45 4.76 -9.20
CA LEU A 45 4.00 4.60 -10.58
C LEU A 45 5.05 3.91 -11.45
N LYS A 46 6.33 4.25 -11.26
CA LYS A 46 7.40 3.57 -12.00
C LYS A 46 7.45 2.08 -11.67
N VAL A 47 7.34 1.72 -10.40
CA VAL A 47 7.31 0.31 -10.00
C VAL A 47 6.13 -0.41 -10.66
N LEU A 48 4.95 0.19 -10.60
CA LEU A 48 3.73 -0.42 -11.15
C LEU A 48 3.78 -0.54 -12.67
N ARG A 49 4.49 0.37 -13.35
CA ARG A 49 4.62 0.37 -14.82
C ARG A 49 5.85 -0.40 -15.30
N ASN A 50 6.57 -1.05 -14.38
CA ASN A 50 7.81 -1.76 -14.70
C ASN A 50 8.89 -0.86 -15.27
N GLU A 51 8.96 0.38 -14.79
CA GLU A 51 9.93 1.39 -15.24
C GLU A 51 10.97 1.70 -14.16
N SER A 52 10.90 1.03 -13.02
CA SER A 52 11.84 1.25 -11.93
C SER A 52 13.12 0.48 -12.18
N ALA A 53 14.28 1.14 -12.01
CA ALA A 53 15.57 0.50 -12.16
C ALA A 53 15.93 -0.35 -10.92
N SER A 54 15.39 -0.03 -9.78
CA SER A 54 15.80 -0.64 -8.50
C SER A 54 14.78 -1.60 -7.90
N VAL A 55 13.49 -1.47 -8.24
CA VAL A 55 12.44 -2.29 -7.66
C VAL A 55 11.65 -2.95 -8.79
N GLN A 56 11.58 -4.27 -8.77
CA GLN A 56 10.81 -5.03 -9.75
C GLN A 56 9.75 -5.83 -9.03
N MET A 57 8.51 -5.54 -9.31
CA MET A 57 7.36 -6.14 -8.66
C MET A 57 6.52 -6.91 -9.68
N PRO A 58 6.14 -8.16 -9.36
CA PRO A 58 5.28 -8.92 -10.27
C PRO A 58 4.00 -8.15 -10.63
N ALA A 59 3.52 -8.34 -11.84
CA ALA A 59 2.37 -7.59 -12.34
C ALA A 59 1.03 -8.11 -11.80
N ALA A 60 0.99 -9.29 -11.23
CA ALA A 60 -0.25 -9.90 -10.76
C ALA A 60 -0.37 -9.80 -9.24
N ARG A 61 -1.59 -9.77 -8.75
CA ARG A 61 -1.94 -9.86 -7.33
C ARG A 61 -1.24 -8.77 -6.52
N ARG A 62 -1.44 -7.52 -6.95
CA ARG A 62 -0.85 -6.36 -6.29
C ARG A 62 -1.86 -5.72 -5.35
N LEU A 63 -1.42 -5.40 -4.14
CA LEU A 63 -2.16 -4.58 -3.20
C LEU A 63 -1.25 -3.48 -2.71
N ILE A 64 -1.77 -2.25 -2.66
CA ILE A 64 -0.98 -1.08 -2.28
C ILE A 64 -1.38 -0.63 -0.88
N LEU A 65 -0.38 -0.42 -0.02
CA LEU A 65 -0.53 0.29 1.25
C LEU A 65 0.03 1.69 1.03
N LEU A 66 -0.79 2.70 1.20
CA LEU A 66 -0.48 4.06 0.76
C LEU A 66 -0.56 5.07 1.89
N ASP A 67 0.54 5.80 2.12
CA ASP A 67 0.48 7.01 2.93
C ASP A 67 0.08 8.19 2.05
N LEU A 68 -0.67 9.14 2.61
CA LEU A 68 -1.12 10.31 1.85
C LEU A 68 -0.15 11.47 1.90
N ASN A 69 0.65 11.59 2.97
CA ASN A 69 1.53 12.73 3.18
C ASN A 69 2.96 12.43 2.74
N MET A 70 3.24 12.72 1.48
CA MET A 70 4.57 12.48 0.90
C MET A 70 5.01 13.66 0.06
N PRO A 71 6.34 13.90 -0.06
CA PRO A 71 6.85 14.95 -0.93
C PRO A 71 6.72 14.54 -2.40
N ARG A 72 6.96 15.50 -3.28
CA ARG A 72 6.89 15.39 -4.73
C ARG A 72 5.48 15.04 -5.20
N MET A 73 5.11 13.76 -5.21
CA MET A 73 3.74 13.35 -5.52
C MET A 73 3.12 12.72 -4.29
N GLY A 74 2.12 13.37 -3.71
CA GLY A 74 1.40 12.87 -2.54
C GLY A 74 0.44 11.74 -2.89
N GLY A 75 -0.17 11.17 -1.84
CA GLY A 75 -1.02 9.99 -2.01
C GLY A 75 -2.26 10.23 -2.83
N ILE A 76 -2.93 11.38 -2.65
CA ILE A 76 -4.13 11.69 -3.44
C ILE A 76 -3.79 11.86 -4.92
N GLU A 77 -2.70 12.58 -5.23
CA GLU A 77 -2.25 12.73 -6.61
C GLU A 77 -1.88 11.38 -7.22
N PHE A 78 -1.21 10.52 -6.45
CA PHE A 78 -0.89 9.17 -6.88
C PHE A 78 -2.16 8.38 -7.20
N LEU A 79 -3.17 8.45 -6.33
CA LEU A 79 -4.44 7.75 -6.54
C LEU A 79 -5.11 8.22 -7.83
N LYS A 80 -5.10 9.52 -8.08
CA LYS A 80 -5.69 10.05 -9.32
C LYS A 80 -4.99 9.48 -10.55
N ALA A 81 -3.66 9.43 -10.53
CA ALA A 81 -2.89 8.89 -11.63
C ALA A 81 -3.15 7.39 -11.80
N LEU A 82 -3.23 6.66 -10.70
CA LEU A 82 -3.49 5.22 -10.70
C LEU A 82 -4.85 4.92 -11.33
N ARG A 83 -5.89 5.66 -10.93
CA ARG A 83 -7.25 5.43 -11.43
C ARG A 83 -7.44 5.92 -12.87
N ALA A 84 -6.58 6.82 -13.34
CA ALA A 84 -6.60 7.28 -14.72
C ALA A 84 -5.86 6.36 -15.68
N ASP A 85 -5.07 5.44 -15.16
CA ASP A 85 -4.28 4.51 -15.97
C ASP A 85 -5.10 3.23 -16.21
N ASP A 86 -5.42 2.93 -17.47
CA ASP A 86 -6.31 1.81 -17.80
C ASP A 86 -5.78 0.47 -17.29
N LYS A 87 -4.47 0.28 -17.26
CA LYS A 87 -3.88 -0.98 -16.82
C LYS A 87 -3.79 -1.08 -15.31
N LEU A 88 -3.57 0.04 -14.63
CA LEU A 88 -3.36 0.05 -13.18
C LEU A 88 -4.64 0.28 -12.38
N ARG A 89 -5.68 0.80 -13.03
CA ARG A 89 -6.92 1.22 -12.37
C ARG A 89 -7.52 0.16 -11.43
N PRO A 90 -7.50 -1.14 -11.75
CA PRO A 90 -8.12 -2.13 -10.85
C PRO A 90 -7.33 -2.45 -9.59
N THR A 91 -6.13 -1.89 -9.41
CA THR A 91 -5.29 -2.24 -8.29
C THR A 91 -5.90 -1.79 -6.97
N PRO A 92 -6.13 -2.70 -6.01
CA PRO A 92 -6.68 -2.31 -4.71
C PRO A 92 -5.68 -1.51 -3.89
N VAL A 93 -6.21 -0.52 -3.17
CA VAL A 93 -5.41 0.37 -2.32
C VAL A 93 -6.04 0.45 -0.95
N ILE A 94 -5.23 0.30 0.09
CA ILE A 94 -5.60 0.58 1.47
C ILE A 94 -4.73 1.76 1.92
N VAL A 95 -5.38 2.83 2.36
CA VAL A 95 -4.66 3.99 2.90
C VAL A 95 -4.25 3.70 4.33
N LEU A 96 -2.99 3.99 4.63
CA LEU A 96 -2.43 3.84 5.97
C LEU A 96 -1.66 5.13 6.28
N THR A 97 -2.29 6.05 7.01
CA THR A 97 -1.79 7.42 7.12
C THR A 97 -2.07 8.03 8.49
N THR A 98 -1.30 9.06 8.85
CA THR A 98 -1.56 9.85 10.04
C THR A 98 -2.63 10.92 9.80
N SER A 99 -3.04 11.16 8.55
CA SER A 99 -4.02 12.20 8.24
C SER A 99 -5.40 11.82 8.72
N ALA A 100 -5.94 12.61 9.67
CA ALA A 100 -7.30 12.46 10.15
C ALA A 100 -8.27 13.47 9.52
N GLN A 101 -7.82 14.19 8.47
CA GLN A 101 -8.63 15.20 7.82
C GLN A 101 -9.77 14.57 7.02
N GLU A 102 -10.96 15.10 7.20
CA GLU A 102 -12.15 14.59 6.49
C GLU A 102 -12.00 14.69 4.98
N LYS A 103 -11.42 15.81 4.51
CA LYS A 103 -11.21 16.01 3.08
C LYS A 103 -10.37 14.88 2.47
N ASP A 104 -9.29 14.50 3.15
CA ASP A 104 -8.43 13.43 2.65
C ASP A 104 -9.17 12.10 2.59
N ARG A 105 -9.97 11.81 3.60
CA ARG A 105 -10.75 10.59 3.65
C ARG A 105 -11.79 10.54 2.52
N VAL A 106 -12.52 11.65 2.31
CA VAL A 106 -13.52 11.73 1.26
C VAL A 106 -12.86 11.59 -0.11
N ASP A 107 -11.77 12.32 -0.35
CA ASP A 107 -11.06 12.26 -1.63
C ASP A 107 -10.55 10.84 -1.91
N ALA A 108 -10.04 10.15 -0.88
CA ALA A 108 -9.54 8.79 -1.04
C ALA A 108 -10.66 7.83 -1.43
N TYR A 109 -11.79 7.87 -0.73
CA TYR A 109 -12.92 7.00 -1.05
C TYR A 109 -13.52 7.32 -2.42
N ASP A 110 -13.53 8.58 -2.82
CA ASP A 110 -13.94 8.94 -4.19
C ASP A 110 -13.03 8.32 -5.24
N LEU A 111 -11.80 8.00 -4.88
CA LEU A 111 -10.84 7.32 -5.74
C LEU A 111 -10.79 5.81 -5.48
N ASN A 112 -11.85 5.28 -4.88
CA ASN A 112 -12.11 3.85 -4.76
C ASN A 112 -11.07 3.09 -3.94
N VAL A 113 -10.59 3.66 -2.83
CA VAL A 113 -9.76 2.87 -1.92
C VAL A 113 -10.60 1.84 -1.19
N ALA A 114 -9.99 0.72 -0.85
CA ALA A 114 -10.65 -0.36 -0.13
C ALA A 114 -10.78 -0.06 1.36
N GLY A 115 -9.91 0.76 1.91
CA GLY A 115 -9.96 1.12 3.32
C GLY A 115 -9.09 2.33 3.61
N TYR A 116 -9.37 2.97 4.74
CA TYR A 116 -8.64 4.16 5.19
C TYR A 116 -8.36 3.96 6.68
N ILE A 117 -7.10 3.73 7.01
CA ILE A 117 -6.68 3.37 8.36
C ILE A 117 -5.74 4.43 8.90
N LEU A 118 -6.06 4.96 10.08
CA LEU A 118 -5.15 5.87 10.77
C LEU A 118 -4.02 5.07 11.41
N LYS A 119 -2.80 5.54 11.22
CA LYS A 119 -1.63 4.88 11.78
C LYS A 119 -1.73 4.85 13.31
N PRO A 120 -1.52 3.67 13.92
CA PRO A 120 -1.52 3.55 15.38
C PRO A 120 -0.30 4.26 15.98
N VAL A 121 -0.45 4.69 17.23
CA VAL A 121 0.61 5.37 17.96
C VAL A 121 1.70 4.41 18.41
N THR A 122 1.35 3.15 18.72
CA THR A 122 2.29 2.18 19.29
C THR A 122 2.61 1.07 18.30
N PHE A 123 3.78 0.48 18.44
CA PHE A 123 4.20 -0.66 17.61
C PHE A 123 3.31 -1.89 17.83
N VAL A 124 2.87 -2.11 19.08
CA VAL A 124 2.00 -3.26 19.39
C VAL A 124 0.69 -3.15 18.62
N ASN A 125 0.05 -1.99 18.67
CA ASN A 125 -1.18 -1.75 17.91
C ASN A 125 -0.94 -1.88 16.41
N PHE A 126 0.20 -1.42 15.94
CA PHE A 126 0.55 -1.50 14.52
C PHE A 126 0.68 -2.95 14.06
N SER A 127 1.30 -3.80 14.87
CA SER A 127 1.41 -5.22 14.55
C SER A 127 0.05 -5.90 14.47
N GLU A 128 -0.87 -5.52 15.37
CA GLU A 128 -2.24 -6.05 15.35
C GLU A 128 -2.99 -5.61 14.10
N VAL A 129 -2.81 -4.35 13.68
CA VAL A 129 -3.41 -3.84 12.44
C VAL A 129 -2.89 -4.64 11.25
N MET A 130 -1.58 -4.86 11.17
CA MET A 130 -1.00 -5.63 10.07
C MET A 130 -1.51 -7.06 10.06
N ALA A 131 -1.64 -7.69 11.23
CA ALA A 131 -2.19 -9.05 11.31
C ALA A 131 -3.63 -9.10 10.81
N ALA A 132 -4.45 -8.11 11.17
CA ALA A 132 -5.83 -8.03 10.71
C ALA A 132 -5.90 -7.82 9.20
N LEU A 133 -5.06 -6.95 8.64
CA LEU A 133 -4.99 -6.73 7.21
C LEU A 133 -4.55 -7.98 6.48
N ASN A 134 -3.60 -8.71 7.03
CA ASN A 134 -3.15 -9.97 6.43
C ASN A 134 -4.29 -10.98 6.33
N ARG A 135 -5.12 -11.09 7.36
CA ARG A 135 -6.29 -11.95 7.30
C ARG A 135 -7.25 -11.50 6.19
N TYR A 136 -7.42 -10.19 6.02
CA TYR A 136 -8.30 -9.64 5.00
C TYR A 136 -7.80 -9.97 3.59
N TRP A 137 -6.58 -9.59 3.26
CA TRP A 137 -6.12 -9.77 1.88
C TRP A 137 -5.88 -11.24 1.53
N THR A 138 -5.63 -12.09 2.52
CA THR A 138 -5.49 -13.53 2.28
C THR A 138 -6.82 -14.13 1.81
N LEU A 139 -7.95 -13.56 2.25
CA LEU A 139 -9.28 -14.01 1.86
C LEU A 139 -9.74 -13.43 0.52
N CYS A 140 -9.10 -12.36 0.05
CA CYS A 140 -9.54 -11.66 -1.15
C CYS A 140 -8.97 -12.29 -2.42
N GLU A 141 -9.80 -12.30 -3.47
CA GLU A 141 -9.33 -12.60 -4.83
C GLU A 141 -8.84 -11.29 -5.43
N ILE A 142 -7.54 -11.14 -5.61
CA ILE A 142 -6.91 -9.90 -6.07
C ILE A 142 -6.44 -10.06 -7.50
N PRO A 143 -6.73 -9.06 -8.36
CA PRO A 143 -6.33 -9.11 -9.77
C PRO A 143 -4.83 -9.29 -10.00
#